data_413f411dface62dd96a67b2f2cbf9fc2
#
_entry.id   413f411dface62dd96a67b2f2cbf9fc2
#
_cell.length_a   1.000
_cell.length_b   1.000
_cell.length_c   1.000
_cell.angle_alpha   90.00
_cell.angle_beta   90.00
_cell.angle_gamma   90.00
#
_symmetry.space_group_name_H-M   'P 1'
#
loop_
_entity.id
_entity.type
_entity.pdbx_description
1 polymer ?
#
loop_
_entity_poly.entity_id
_entity_poly.type
_entity_poly.pdbx_seq_one_letter_code
_entity_poly.pdbx_strand_id
1 'polypeptide(L)'
;MRNTAKKATVRLSDIAKETGYSLSTVSKALNGRADVSEETRQTINAVLKRYGYSRKATSTKSQRIIEIVFQDFDNVWALEVLRGAIREAKLHDLNVITTEGGNRQHPDSSWIDNMLRRQTDGAILVFSSLTRIERNKLHSRGIPFVLFDPFGNPDPDTLSVQADNWTGGVIATRHLLSLG
;
A
#
# COMPACT_ATOMS: atom_id res chain seq x y z
N MET A 1 0.15 -42.60 -5.96
CA MET A 1 1.17 -41.99 -5.07
C MET A 1 1.41 -40.55 -5.53
N ARG A 2 0.82 -39.55 -4.88
CA ARG A 2 1.03 -38.12 -5.19
C ARG A 2 2.18 -37.59 -4.34
N ASN A 3 3.28 -37.27 -5.00
CA ASN A 3 4.49 -36.76 -4.38
C ASN A 3 4.26 -35.25 -4.12
N THR A 4 3.93 -34.90 -2.89
CA THR A 4 3.82 -33.49 -2.43
C THR A 4 5.22 -32.98 -2.14
N ALA A 5 5.88 -32.41 -3.14
CA ALA A 5 7.14 -31.71 -2.95
C ALA A 5 6.89 -30.51 -1.98
N LYS A 6 7.48 -30.58 -0.80
CA LYS A 6 7.55 -29.52 0.20
C LYS A 6 8.20 -28.28 -0.46
N LYS A 7 7.43 -27.25 -0.73
CA LYS A 7 7.91 -25.98 -1.27
C LYS A 7 8.90 -25.39 -0.24
N ALA A 8 10.19 -25.42 -0.55
CA ALA A 8 11.24 -24.91 0.34
C ALA A 8 10.97 -23.42 0.62
N THR A 9 10.96 -23.06 1.88
CA THR A 9 10.78 -21.65 2.30
C THR A 9 12.06 -20.90 1.96
N VAL A 10 12.03 -20.05 0.93
CA VAL A 10 13.15 -19.22 0.51
C VAL A 10 13.49 -18.20 1.63
N ARG A 11 14.77 -18.11 1.99
CA ARG A 11 15.27 -17.19 3.01
C ARG A 11 15.94 -15.98 2.35
N LEU A 12 16.03 -14.88 3.08
CA LEU A 12 16.76 -13.68 2.60
C LEU A 12 18.23 -13.97 2.27
N SER A 13 18.83 -14.95 2.96
CA SER A 13 20.18 -15.43 2.66
C SER A 13 20.29 -16.06 1.26
N ASP A 14 19.22 -16.67 0.75
CA ASP A 14 19.21 -17.30 -0.56
C ASP A 14 19.13 -16.20 -1.64
N ILE A 15 18.33 -15.17 -1.39
CA ILE A 15 18.26 -13.97 -2.24
C ILE A 15 19.61 -13.24 -2.28
N ALA A 16 20.26 -13.07 -1.12
CA ALA A 16 21.57 -12.45 -1.03
C ALA A 16 22.63 -13.19 -1.86
N LYS A 17 22.66 -14.52 -1.76
CA LYS A 17 23.55 -15.37 -2.56
C LYS A 17 23.30 -15.24 -4.06
N GLU A 18 22.04 -15.22 -4.48
CA GLU A 18 21.69 -15.16 -5.89
C GLU A 18 21.93 -13.81 -6.51
N THR A 19 21.64 -12.73 -5.77
CA THR A 19 21.84 -11.37 -6.25
C THR A 19 23.28 -10.87 -6.13
N GLY A 20 24.13 -11.58 -5.39
CA GLY A 20 25.51 -11.16 -5.09
C GLY A 20 25.60 -10.01 -4.09
N TYR A 21 24.46 -9.54 -3.54
CA TYR A 21 24.44 -8.49 -2.54
C TYR A 21 24.52 -9.05 -1.11
N SER A 22 25.00 -8.22 -0.19
CA SER A 22 25.02 -8.59 1.22
C SER A 22 23.59 -8.75 1.78
N LEU A 23 23.44 -9.58 2.82
CA LEU A 23 22.16 -9.75 3.52
C LEU A 23 21.61 -8.41 4.03
N SER A 24 22.49 -7.52 4.48
CA SER A 24 22.12 -6.17 4.93
C SER A 24 21.59 -5.32 3.79
N THR A 25 22.19 -5.38 2.60
CA THR A 25 21.72 -4.66 1.41
C THR A 25 20.35 -5.18 0.97
N VAL A 26 20.13 -6.49 0.95
CA VAL A 26 18.83 -7.09 0.64
C VAL A 26 17.79 -6.66 1.66
N SER A 27 18.12 -6.66 2.94
CA SER A 27 17.22 -6.18 4.01
C SER A 27 16.90 -4.69 3.87
N LYS A 28 17.88 -3.85 3.53
CA LYS A 28 17.67 -2.41 3.29
C LYS A 28 16.76 -2.16 2.07
N ALA A 29 16.97 -2.90 0.98
CA ALA A 29 16.12 -2.82 -0.20
C ALA A 29 14.66 -3.17 0.13
N LEU A 30 14.43 -4.25 0.88
CA LEU A 30 13.11 -4.66 1.36
C LEU A 30 12.44 -3.62 2.27
N ASN A 31 13.23 -2.86 3.02
CA ASN A 31 12.73 -1.84 3.92
C ASN A 31 12.63 -0.45 3.28
N GLY A 32 12.82 -0.35 1.95
CA GLY A 32 12.68 0.91 1.22
C GLY A 32 13.72 1.97 1.58
N ARG A 33 14.87 1.58 2.18
CA ARG A 33 15.89 2.52 2.63
C ARG A 33 16.46 3.34 1.46
N ALA A 34 16.59 4.65 1.65
CA ALA A 34 17.06 5.57 0.60
C ALA A 34 18.51 5.37 0.20
N ASP A 35 19.32 4.72 1.04
CA ASP A 35 20.73 4.42 0.83
C ASP A 35 20.97 3.20 -0.09
N VAL A 36 19.93 2.65 -0.71
CA VAL A 36 20.04 1.60 -1.73
C VAL A 36 19.66 2.20 -3.09
N SER A 37 20.56 2.07 -4.08
CA SER A 37 20.34 2.58 -5.43
C SER A 37 19.11 1.93 -6.08
N GLU A 38 18.49 2.63 -7.02
CA GLU A 38 17.29 2.13 -7.72
C GLU A 38 17.62 0.85 -8.52
N GLU A 39 18.76 0.79 -9.18
CA GLU A 39 19.24 -0.38 -9.93
C GLU A 39 19.39 -1.61 -9.01
N THR A 40 20.04 -1.44 -7.85
CA THR A 40 20.17 -2.51 -6.85
C THR A 40 18.82 -2.97 -6.35
N ARG A 41 17.89 -2.04 -6.15
CA ARG A 41 16.52 -2.32 -5.71
C ARG A 41 15.75 -3.13 -6.75
N GLN A 42 15.82 -2.73 -8.01
CA GLN A 42 15.16 -3.45 -9.11
C GLN A 42 15.68 -4.87 -9.24
N THR A 43 17.00 -5.06 -9.17
CA THR A 43 17.62 -6.39 -9.22
C THR A 43 17.13 -7.29 -8.08
N ILE A 44 17.14 -6.79 -6.84
CA ILE A 44 16.67 -7.54 -5.67
C ILE A 44 15.18 -7.86 -5.78
N ASN A 45 14.35 -6.89 -6.19
CA ASN A 45 12.90 -7.08 -6.33
C ASN A 45 12.55 -8.08 -7.43
N ALA A 46 13.29 -8.12 -8.54
CA ALA A 46 13.10 -9.11 -9.60
C ALA A 46 13.32 -10.53 -9.10
N VAL A 47 14.36 -10.75 -8.30
CA VAL A 47 14.65 -12.05 -7.70
C VAL A 47 13.60 -12.43 -6.66
N LEU A 48 13.22 -11.50 -5.78
CA LEU A 48 12.15 -11.71 -4.80
C LEU A 48 10.83 -12.12 -5.48
N LYS A 49 10.44 -11.44 -6.56
CA LYS A 49 9.25 -11.75 -7.34
C LYS A 49 9.32 -13.13 -7.98
N ARG A 50 10.48 -13.51 -8.55
CA ARG A 50 10.70 -14.83 -9.16
C ARG A 50 10.54 -15.96 -8.16
N TYR A 51 11.02 -15.78 -6.94
CA TYR A 51 10.87 -16.78 -5.87
C TYR A 51 9.49 -16.74 -5.19
N GLY A 52 8.62 -15.85 -5.61
CA GLY A 52 7.36 -15.63 -4.91
C GLY A 52 7.59 -15.28 -3.43
N TYR A 53 8.72 -14.61 -3.15
CA TYR A 53 9.06 -14.21 -1.80
C TYR A 53 8.11 -13.11 -1.34
N SER A 54 6.97 -13.56 -0.90
CA SER A 54 6.09 -12.81 -0.01
C SER A 54 6.38 -13.36 1.38
N ARG A 55 6.70 -12.52 2.32
CA ARG A 55 6.85 -12.92 3.73
C ARG A 55 5.48 -13.30 4.28
N LYS A 56 4.90 -14.40 3.74
CA LYS A 56 3.72 -15.00 4.32
C LYS A 56 4.12 -15.61 5.65
N ALA A 57 3.56 -15.04 6.71
CA ALA A 57 3.58 -15.69 8.00
C ALA A 57 3.03 -17.11 7.86
N THR A 58 3.77 -18.09 8.35
CA THR A 58 3.23 -19.38 8.76
C THR A 58 2.29 -19.13 9.93
N SER A 59 1.01 -18.97 9.68
CA SER A 59 0.01 -19.01 10.74
C SER A 59 -1.31 -19.58 10.22
N THR A 60 -1.83 -20.51 10.95
CA THR A 60 -3.25 -20.89 11.08
C THR A 60 -4.19 -19.75 10.69
N LYS A 61 -5.00 -19.96 9.65
CA LYS A 61 -6.11 -19.13 9.18
C LYS A 61 -5.96 -17.64 9.54
N SER A 62 -5.00 -16.95 8.91
CA SER A 62 -4.75 -15.54 9.17
C SER A 62 -5.99 -14.76 8.72
N GLN A 63 -6.56 -14.01 9.64
CA GLN A 63 -7.63 -13.08 9.31
C GLN A 63 -7.09 -12.14 8.23
N ARG A 64 -7.76 -12.11 7.08
CA ARG A 64 -7.40 -11.18 5.99
C ARG A 64 -7.76 -9.77 6.41
N ILE A 65 -6.82 -8.87 6.27
CA ILE A 65 -6.94 -7.50 6.79
C ILE A 65 -6.70 -6.51 5.67
N ILE A 66 -7.65 -5.59 5.48
CA ILE A 66 -7.47 -4.36 4.71
C ILE A 66 -7.31 -3.20 5.69
N GLU A 67 -6.30 -2.38 5.49
CA GLU A 67 -6.08 -1.21 6.31
C GLU A 67 -6.44 0.07 5.54
N ILE A 68 -7.28 0.91 6.15
CA ILE A 68 -7.64 2.21 5.59
C ILE A 68 -6.88 3.27 6.39
N VAL A 69 -6.04 4.02 5.70
CA VAL A 69 -5.26 5.11 6.30
C VAL A 69 -5.90 6.43 5.93
N PHE A 70 -6.46 7.10 6.93
CA PHE A 70 -6.97 8.47 6.81
C PHE A 70 -5.90 9.46 7.25
N GLN A 71 -5.98 10.71 6.78
CA GLN A 71 -5.16 11.79 7.31
C GLN A 71 -5.59 12.16 8.73
N ASP A 72 -6.90 12.32 8.89
CA ASP A 72 -7.59 12.59 10.15
C ASP A 72 -9.02 12.01 10.10
N PHE A 73 -9.72 12.06 11.22
CA PHE A 73 -11.11 11.63 11.36
C PHE A 73 -12.06 12.80 11.65
N ASP A 74 -11.61 14.03 11.44
CA ASP A 74 -12.33 15.25 11.87
C ASP A 74 -13.57 15.56 11.02
N ASN A 75 -13.91 14.71 10.04
CA ASN A 75 -15.03 14.98 9.14
C ASN A 75 -15.96 13.77 8.94
N VAL A 76 -17.23 14.07 8.66
CA VAL A 76 -18.28 13.06 8.43
C VAL A 76 -18.02 12.25 7.17
N TRP A 77 -17.32 12.81 6.19
CA TRP A 77 -17.00 12.13 4.95
C TRP A 77 -16.13 10.88 5.16
N ALA A 78 -15.17 10.94 6.10
CA ALA A 78 -14.35 9.79 6.46
C ALA A 78 -15.21 8.59 6.95
N LEU A 79 -16.29 8.87 7.69
CA LEU A 79 -17.23 7.86 8.16
C LEU A 79 -18.00 7.19 7.02
N GLU A 80 -18.39 7.94 5.99
CA GLU A 80 -19.09 7.37 4.83
C GLU A 80 -18.16 6.49 4.00
N VAL A 81 -16.91 6.90 3.79
CA VAL A 81 -15.90 6.06 3.14
C VAL A 81 -15.67 4.77 3.93
N LEU A 82 -15.50 4.88 5.24
CA LEU A 82 -15.31 3.73 6.12
C LEU A 82 -16.51 2.79 6.08
N ARG A 83 -17.74 3.32 6.13
CA ARG A 83 -18.98 2.53 6.06
C ARG A 83 -19.07 1.74 4.75
N GLY A 84 -18.73 2.37 3.62
CA GLY A 84 -18.67 1.72 2.32
C GLY A 84 -17.64 0.59 2.29
N ALA A 85 -16.45 0.87 2.75
CA ALA A 85 -15.35 -0.11 2.79
C ALA A 85 -15.66 -1.30 3.70
N ILE A 86 -16.23 -1.08 4.89
CA ILE A 86 -16.64 -2.17 5.81
C ILE A 86 -17.70 -3.05 5.17
N ARG A 87 -18.69 -2.44 4.51
CA ARG A 87 -19.76 -3.20 3.84
C ARG A 87 -19.18 -4.12 2.77
N GLU A 88 -18.29 -3.61 1.93
CA GLU A 88 -17.66 -4.39 0.88
C GLU A 88 -16.71 -5.46 1.44
N ALA A 89 -15.90 -5.11 2.42
CA ALA A 89 -14.98 -6.03 3.07
C ALA A 89 -15.69 -7.28 3.64
N LYS A 90 -16.88 -7.09 4.22
CA LYS A 90 -17.69 -8.20 4.75
C LYS A 90 -18.10 -9.21 3.68
N LEU A 91 -18.33 -8.78 2.43
CA LEU A 91 -18.68 -9.67 1.33
C LEU A 91 -17.52 -10.57 0.90
N HIS A 92 -16.30 -10.19 1.28
CA HIS A 92 -15.06 -10.88 0.91
C HIS A 92 -14.32 -11.51 2.09
N ASP A 93 -14.97 -11.65 3.25
CA ASP A 93 -14.36 -12.17 4.49
C ASP A 93 -13.08 -11.41 4.87
N LEU A 94 -13.09 -10.08 4.72
CA LEU A 94 -12.02 -9.18 5.07
C LEU A 94 -12.36 -8.43 6.36
N ASN A 95 -11.36 -8.20 7.19
CA ASN A 95 -11.45 -7.29 8.32
C ASN A 95 -10.88 -5.92 7.92
N VAL A 96 -11.45 -4.85 8.46
CA VAL A 96 -10.99 -3.49 8.22
C VAL A 96 -10.35 -2.95 9.48
N ILE A 97 -9.13 -2.43 9.34
CA ILE A 97 -8.44 -1.65 10.36
C ILE A 97 -8.35 -0.21 9.84
N THR A 98 -8.58 0.75 10.72
CA THR A 98 -8.39 2.17 10.42
C THR A 98 -7.17 2.69 11.13
N THR A 99 -6.40 3.53 10.45
CA THR A 99 -5.19 4.16 10.97
C THR A 99 -5.20 5.64 10.58
N GLU A 100 -4.79 6.48 11.50
CA GLU A 100 -4.51 7.89 11.23
C GLU A 100 -3.05 8.03 10.81
N GLY A 101 -2.82 8.59 9.63
CA GLY A 101 -1.49 8.78 9.04
C GLY A 101 -0.92 10.18 9.26
N GLY A 102 -1.66 11.03 9.99
CA GLY A 102 -1.32 12.43 10.16
C GLY A 102 -1.57 13.26 8.91
N ASN A 103 -1.66 14.57 9.10
CA ASN A 103 -1.90 15.54 8.03
C ASN A 103 -0.57 16.10 7.47
N ARG A 104 -0.67 17.00 6.47
CA ARG A 104 0.51 17.62 5.82
C ARG A 104 1.40 18.42 6.79
N GLN A 105 0.83 18.96 7.87
CA GLN A 105 1.54 19.77 8.86
C GLN A 105 2.21 18.90 9.92
N HIS A 106 1.59 17.75 10.23
CA HIS A 106 2.06 16.78 11.22
C HIS A 106 2.01 15.36 10.62
N PRO A 107 2.90 15.04 9.67
CA PRO A 107 2.93 13.71 9.07
C PRO A 107 3.41 12.69 10.11
N ASP A 108 2.64 11.63 10.30
CA ASP A 108 3.08 10.47 11.08
C ASP A 108 3.55 9.38 10.13
N SER A 109 4.85 9.18 10.01
CA SER A 109 5.43 8.12 9.17
C SER A 109 5.39 6.74 9.83
N SER A 110 4.97 6.63 11.09
CA SER A 110 4.93 5.37 11.82
C SER A 110 3.82 4.42 11.33
N TRP A 111 2.78 4.95 10.68
CA TRP A 111 1.65 4.18 10.19
C TRP A 111 2.07 3.02 9.27
N ILE A 112 3.02 3.27 8.38
CA ILE A 112 3.46 2.25 7.42
C ILE A 112 4.25 1.12 8.10
N ASP A 113 5.10 1.44 9.07
CA ASP A 113 5.84 0.41 9.81
C ASP A 113 4.91 -0.41 10.70
N ASN A 114 3.84 0.21 11.23
CA ASN A 114 2.77 -0.46 11.97
C ASN A 114 1.97 -1.41 11.04
N MET A 115 1.58 -0.95 9.86
CA MET A 115 0.92 -1.75 8.83
C MET A 115 1.76 -2.96 8.44
N LEU A 116 3.07 -2.76 8.20
CA LEU A 116 3.99 -3.84 7.86
C LEU A 116 4.12 -4.88 8.97
N ARG A 117 4.05 -4.47 10.24
CA ARG A 117 4.05 -5.39 11.39
C ARG A 117 2.77 -6.21 11.49
N ARG A 118 1.61 -5.61 11.19
CA ARG A 118 0.31 -6.29 11.18
C ARG A 118 0.15 -7.27 10.04
N GLN A 119 1.02 -7.23 9.03
CA GLN A 119 0.95 -8.08 7.84
C GLN A 119 -0.38 -7.89 7.08
N THR A 120 -0.78 -6.65 6.92
CA THR A 120 -1.96 -6.24 6.18
C THR A 120 -1.94 -6.78 4.75
N ASP A 121 -3.06 -7.31 4.26
CA ASP A 121 -3.18 -7.88 2.91
C ASP A 121 -3.32 -6.82 1.82
N GLY A 122 -3.76 -5.61 2.18
CA GLY A 122 -3.89 -4.49 1.26
C GLY A 122 -4.24 -3.19 1.98
N ALA A 123 -4.06 -2.06 1.30
CA ALA A 123 -4.30 -0.74 1.87
C ALA A 123 -5.17 0.16 0.99
N ILE A 124 -6.02 0.96 1.62
CA ILE A 124 -6.70 2.11 1.01
C ILE A 124 -6.12 3.36 1.68
N LEU A 125 -5.52 4.25 0.88
CA LEU A 125 -4.87 5.46 1.36
C LEU A 125 -5.71 6.66 0.96
N VAL A 126 -6.33 7.30 1.94
CA VAL A 126 -7.31 8.35 1.73
C VAL A 126 -6.62 9.71 1.80
N PHE A 127 -6.83 10.57 0.79
CA PHE A 127 -6.20 11.90 0.65
C PHE A 127 -4.67 11.89 0.79
N SER A 128 -4.05 10.81 0.39
CA SER A 128 -2.61 10.62 0.61
C SER A 128 -1.79 11.04 -0.59
N SER A 129 -0.64 11.65 -0.31
CA SER A 129 0.46 11.75 -1.25
C SER A 129 1.60 10.90 -0.70
N LEU A 130 1.74 9.68 -1.21
CA LEU A 130 2.83 8.80 -0.81
C LEU A 130 4.18 9.37 -1.20
N THR A 131 5.09 9.41 -0.24
CA THR A 131 6.50 9.62 -0.55
C THR A 131 7.05 8.41 -1.32
N ARG A 132 8.13 8.62 -2.07
CA ARG A 132 8.82 7.53 -2.78
C ARG A 132 9.29 6.42 -1.83
N ILE A 133 9.68 6.77 -0.61
CA ILE A 133 10.12 5.81 0.42
C ILE A 133 8.94 4.92 0.85
N GLU A 134 7.80 5.51 1.15
CA GLU A 134 6.60 4.78 1.57
C GLU A 134 6.09 3.85 0.47
N ARG A 135 6.03 4.34 -0.75
CA ARG A 135 5.68 3.52 -1.92
C ARG A 135 6.60 2.32 -2.06
N ASN A 136 7.92 2.55 -2.00
CA ASN A 136 8.91 1.49 -2.07
C ASN A 136 8.77 0.47 -0.94
N LYS A 137 8.41 0.90 0.27
CA LYS A 137 8.12 0.00 1.38
C LYS A 137 6.93 -0.90 1.08
N LEU A 138 5.82 -0.35 0.59
CA LEU A 138 4.62 -1.14 0.23
C LEU A 138 4.92 -2.13 -0.88
N HIS A 139 5.53 -1.67 -1.98
CA HIS A 139 5.88 -2.54 -3.11
C HIS A 139 6.85 -3.67 -2.72
N SER A 140 7.90 -3.37 -1.96
CA SER A 140 8.89 -4.38 -1.57
C SER A 140 8.32 -5.44 -0.62
N ARG A 141 7.24 -5.13 0.07
CA ARG A 141 6.50 -6.06 0.95
C ARG A 141 5.33 -6.74 0.25
N GLY A 142 5.08 -6.39 -1.02
CA GLY A 142 3.98 -6.95 -1.80
C GLY A 142 2.61 -6.57 -1.26
N ILE A 143 2.47 -5.42 -0.58
CA ILE A 143 1.19 -4.90 -0.12
C ILE A 143 0.57 -4.10 -1.26
N PRO A 144 -0.52 -4.58 -1.88
CA PRO A 144 -1.25 -3.80 -2.86
C PRO A 144 -1.94 -2.63 -2.17
N PHE A 145 -2.00 -1.49 -2.86
CA PHE A 145 -2.71 -0.33 -2.34
C PHE A 145 -3.46 0.41 -3.45
N VAL A 146 -4.47 1.15 -3.05
CA VAL A 146 -5.21 2.09 -3.88
C VAL A 146 -5.26 3.45 -3.19
N LEU A 147 -5.11 4.52 -3.98
CA LEU A 147 -5.32 5.87 -3.50
C LEU A 147 -6.81 6.23 -3.64
N PHE A 148 -7.41 6.72 -2.58
CA PHE A 148 -8.78 7.24 -2.60
C PHE A 148 -8.76 8.76 -2.46
N ASP A 149 -9.28 9.42 -3.49
CA ASP A 149 -9.31 10.90 -3.62
C ASP A 149 -7.93 11.55 -3.37
N PRO A 150 -6.89 11.15 -4.14
CA PRO A 150 -5.52 11.62 -3.93
C PRO A 150 -5.39 13.12 -4.19
N PHE A 151 -4.44 13.77 -3.54
CA PHE A 151 -4.07 15.14 -3.89
C PHE A 151 -3.29 15.18 -5.19
N GLY A 152 -3.79 15.95 -6.17
CA GLY A 152 -3.16 16.11 -7.47
C GLY A 152 -3.28 14.85 -8.34
N ASN A 153 -2.39 14.72 -9.31
CA ASN A 153 -2.37 13.57 -10.20
C ASN A 153 -1.44 12.49 -9.64
N PRO A 154 -1.95 11.30 -9.31
CA PRO A 154 -1.10 10.18 -8.95
C PRO A 154 -0.22 9.74 -10.13
N ASP A 155 0.87 9.02 -9.86
CA ASP A 155 1.67 8.43 -10.93
C ASP A 155 0.81 7.50 -11.79
N PRO A 156 1.06 7.43 -13.12
CA PRO A 156 0.25 6.65 -14.06
C PRO A 156 0.07 5.17 -13.68
N ASP A 157 1.06 4.59 -13.00
CA ASP A 157 1.04 3.19 -12.57
C ASP A 157 0.37 2.96 -11.21
N THR A 158 -0.16 4.03 -10.60
CA THR A 158 -0.82 3.94 -9.29
C THR A 158 -2.33 3.86 -9.45
N LEU A 159 -2.93 2.80 -8.92
CA LEU A 159 -4.39 2.66 -8.90
C LEU A 159 -4.99 3.74 -8.00
N SER A 160 -5.98 4.46 -8.52
CA SER A 160 -6.69 5.49 -7.77
C SER A 160 -8.18 5.50 -8.08
N VAL A 161 -8.96 5.95 -7.11
CA VAL A 161 -10.40 6.23 -7.24
C VAL A 161 -10.63 7.64 -6.73
N GLN A 162 -11.28 8.48 -7.51
CA GLN A 162 -11.56 9.88 -7.14
C GLN A 162 -12.86 10.36 -7.78
N ALA A 163 -13.46 11.38 -7.19
CA ALA A 163 -14.55 12.12 -7.80
C ALA A 163 -14.00 13.10 -8.84
N ASP A 164 -14.70 13.27 -9.96
CA ASP A 164 -14.36 14.28 -10.96
C ASP A 164 -14.85 15.67 -10.53
N ASN A 165 -14.25 16.17 -9.45
CA ASN A 165 -14.58 17.46 -8.85
C ASN A 165 -14.26 18.63 -9.78
N TRP A 166 -13.26 18.49 -10.65
CA TRP A 166 -12.92 19.52 -11.64
C TRP A 166 -14.06 19.73 -12.63
N THR A 167 -14.51 18.67 -13.28
CA THR A 167 -15.63 18.75 -14.23
C THR A 167 -16.90 19.23 -13.53
N GLY A 168 -17.17 18.74 -12.33
CA GLY A 168 -18.29 19.21 -11.51
C GLY A 168 -18.24 20.71 -11.26
N GLY A 169 -17.10 21.26 -10.85
CA GLY A 169 -16.89 22.68 -10.66
C GLY A 169 -17.07 23.51 -11.94
N VAL A 170 -16.52 23.02 -13.06
CA VAL A 170 -16.67 23.68 -14.37
C VAL A 170 -18.15 23.71 -14.80
N ILE A 171 -18.89 22.62 -14.66
CA ILE A 171 -20.31 22.55 -15.01
C ILE A 171 -21.13 23.54 -14.15
N ALA A 172 -20.93 23.51 -12.84
CA ALA A 172 -21.63 24.43 -11.93
C ALA A 172 -21.35 25.91 -12.25
N THR A 173 -20.08 26.25 -12.47
CA THR A 173 -19.68 27.63 -12.81
C THR A 173 -20.30 28.07 -14.16
N ARG A 174 -20.24 27.21 -15.19
CA ARG A 174 -20.84 27.53 -16.48
C ARG A 174 -22.34 27.74 -16.38
N HIS A 175 -23.03 26.94 -15.57
CA HIS A 175 -24.46 27.09 -15.33
C HIS A 175 -24.75 28.45 -14.69
N LEU A 176 -24.05 28.84 -13.64
CA LEU A 176 -24.23 30.15 -13.00
C LEU A 176 -24.00 31.31 -13.99
N LEU A 177 -22.91 31.24 -14.78
CA LEU A 177 -22.61 32.26 -15.78
C LEU A 177 -23.69 32.36 -16.89
N SER A 178 -24.39 31.27 -17.17
CA SER A 178 -25.47 31.27 -18.17
C SER A 178 -26.77 31.92 -17.66
N LEU A 179 -26.89 32.08 -16.36
CA LEU A 179 -28.05 32.72 -15.73
C LEU A 179 -27.91 34.25 -15.57
N GLY A 180 -26.72 34.83 -15.84
CA GLY A 180 -26.41 36.28 -15.73
C GLY A 180 -25.71 36.60 -14.44
#